data_9cd1fce4b27e95249dac63ecbfc003ae
#
_entry.id   9cd1fce4b27e95249dac63ecbfc003ae
#
_cell.length_a   1.000
_cell.length_b   1.000
_cell.length_c   1.000
_cell.angle_alpha   90.00
_cell.angle_beta   90.00
_cell.angle_gamma   90.00
#
_symmetry.space_group_name_H-M   'P 1'
#
loop_
_entity.id
_entity.type
_entity.pdbx_description
1 polymer ?
#
loop_
_entity_poly.entity_id
_entity_poly.type
_entity_poly.pdbx_seq_one_letter_code
_entity_poly.pdbx_strand_id
1 'polypeptide(L)'
;MPPTDRYESLLTDLQDRLEKVEKKILYLQQLLKAQSRNVYPGIKLTPNQETIVNRLLATNGICSKEQLYETLYLSREYKPEPRILHETVRVVRNQLRPHGIEIETQFGKGYTMPRESKAKLRKLARSGKRVGSA
;
A
#
# COMPACT_ATOMS: atom_id res chain seq x y z
N MET A 1 -29.28 -6.55 42.01
CA MET A 1 -29.27 -7.02 40.64
C MET A 1 -27.91 -7.56 40.27
N PRO A 2 -27.85 -8.76 39.80
CA PRO A 2 -26.59 -9.34 39.43
C PRO A 2 -25.93 -8.55 38.26
N PRO A 3 -24.62 -8.41 38.29
CA PRO A 3 -23.90 -7.68 37.24
C PRO A 3 -23.83 -8.39 35.86
N THR A 4 -24.54 -9.52 35.74
CA THR A 4 -24.56 -10.33 34.53
C THR A 4 -25.02 -9.55 33.29
N ASP A 5 -26.05 -8.70 33.45
CA ASP A 5 -26.56 -7.91 32.30
C ASP A 5 -25.53 -6.92 31.76
N ARG A 6 -24.71 -6.35 32.64
CA ARG A 6 -23.61 -5.47 32.23
C ARG A 6 -22.55 -6.23 31.46
N TYR A 7 -22.18 -7.42 31.92
CA TYR A 7 -21.16 -8.24 31.27
C TYR A 7 -21.66 -8.73 29.93
N GLU A 8 -22.91 -9.14 29.83
CA GLU A 8 -23.48 -9.57 28.55
C GLU A 8 -23.53 -8.43 27.54
N SER A 9 -23.90 -7.24 27.96
CA SER A 9 -23.89 -6.05 27.08
C SER A 9 -22.49 -5.71 26.62
N LEU A 10 -21.49 -5.75 27.50
CA LEU A 10 -20.09 -5.51 27.16
C LEU A 10 -19.56 -6.56 26.22
N LEU A 11 -19.89 -7.83 26.44
CA LEU A 11 -19.47 -8.92 25.57
C LEU A 11 -20.07 -8.77 24.17
N THR A 12 -21.33 -8.38 24.08
CA THR A 12 -22.01 -8.15 22.81
C THR A 12 -21.34 -6.99 22.05
N ASP A 13 -21.05 -5.89 22.74
CA ASP A 13 -20.35 -4.74 22.14
C ASP A 13 -18.97 -5.13 21.64
N LEU A 14 -18.22 -5.90 22.42
CA LEU A 14 -16.90 -6.37 22.04
C LEU A 14 -16.96 -7.28 20.82
N GLN A 15 -17.94 -8.18 20.79
CA GLN A 15 -18.15 -9.08 19.65
C GLN A 15 -18.50 -8.31 18.38
N ASP A 16 -19.37 -7.30 18.48
CA ASP A 16 -19.73 -6.44 17.34
C ASP A 16 -18.51 -5.68 16.80
N ARG A 17 -17.70 -5.14 17.70
CA ARG A 17 -16.46 -4.44 17.32
C ARG A 17 -15.47 -5.38 16.66
N LEU A 18 -15.35 -6.59 17.18
CA LEU A 18 -14.45 -7.60 16.63
C LEU A 18 -14.88 -8.00 15.23
N GLU A 19 -16.18 -8.24 15.03
CA GLU A 19 -16.73 -8.55 13.71
C GLU A 19 -16.46 -7.43 12.70
N LYS A 20 -16.64 -6.19 13.10
CA LYS A 20 -16.37 -5.03 12.22
C LYS A 20 -14.91 -4.95 11.83
N VAL A 21 -14.00 -5.19 12.77
CA VAL A 21 -12.56 -5.18 12.53
C VAL A 21 -12.18 -6.34 11.61
N GLU A 22 -12.71 -7.53 11.85
CA GLU A 22 -12.46 -8.70 11.01
C GLU A 22 -12.93 -8.48 9.58
N LYS A 23 -14.10 -7.89 9.39
CA LYS A 23 -14.62 -7.55 8.06
C LYS A 23 -13.73 -6.54 7.35
N LYS A 24 -13.22 -5.53 8.07
CA LYS A 24 -12.29 -4.55 7.51
C LYS A 24 -10.98 -5.21 7.10
N ILE A 25 -10.45 -6.10 7.92
CA ILE A 25 -9.22 -6.83 7.62
C ILE A 25 -9.39 -7.69 6.37
N LEU A 26 -10.49 -8.42 6.27
CA LEU A 26 -10.79 -9.22 5.07
C LEU A 26 -10.90 -8.35 3.82
N TYR A 27 -11.59 -7.22 3.92
CA TYR A 27 -11.73 -6.28 2.82
C TYR A 27 -10.38 -5.73 2.37
N LEU A 28 -9.55 -5.31 3.33
CA LEU A 28 -8.20 -4.82 3.03
C LEU A 28 -7.32 -5.89 2.42
N GLN A 29 -7.42 -7.13 2.90
CA GLN A 29 -6.67 -8.25 2.33
C GLN A 29 -7.10 -8.54 0.89
N GLN A 30 -8.38 -8.45 0.60
CA GLN A 30 -8.90 -8.60 -0.77
C GLN A 30 -8.39 -7.50 -1.69
N LEU A 31 -8.37 -6.26 -1.20
CA LEU A 31 -7.82 -5.13 -1.95
C LEU A 31 -6.34 -5.34 -2.24
N LEU A 32 -5.57 -5.79 -1.25
CA LEU A 32 -4.16 -6.08 -1.41
C LEU A 32 -3.91 -7.20 -2.41
N LYS A 33 -4.70 -8.26 -2.36
CA LYS A 33 -4.63 -9.35 -3.35
C LYS A 33 -4.96 -8.86 -4.75
N ALA A 34 -5.97 -8.02 -4.89
CA ALA A 34 -6.33 -7.43 -6.18
C ALA A 34 -5.21 -6.55 -6.72
N GLN A 35 -4.52 -5.82 -5.84
CA GLN A 35 -3.40 -4.97 -6.21
C GLN A 35 -2.13 -5.77 -6.50
N SER A 36 -1.95 -6.95 -5.91
CA SER A 36 -0.76 -7.77 -6.08
C SER A 36 -0.76 -8.63 -7.35
N ARG A 37 -1.70 -8.41 -8.28
CA ARG A 37 -1.80 -9.15 -9.56
C ARG A 37 -0.90 -8.58 -10.65
N ASN A 38 0.38 -8.36 -10.40
CA ASN A 38 1.33 -7.89 -11.43
C ASN A 38 0.75 -6.80 -12.33
N VAL A 39 0.31 -5.69 -11.71
CA VAL A 39 -0.26 -4.55 -12.42
C VAL A 39 0.73 -3.95 -13.41
N TYR A 40 2.01 -4.15 -13.17
CA TYR A 40 3.10 -3.64 -13.99
C TYR A 40 3.87 -4.81 -14.60
N PRO A 41 3.49 -5.27 -15.81
CA PRO A 41 4.16 -6.40 -16.44
C PRO A 41 5.63 -6.09 -16.76
N GLY A 42 6.48 -7.09 -16.51
CA GLY A 42 7.92 -6.94 -16.70
C GLY A 42 8.66 -6.36 -15.50
N ILE A 43 7.95 -5.90 -14.49
CA ILE A 43 8.55 -5.41 -13.25
C ILE A 43 8.17 -6.34 -12.11
N LYS A 44 9.17 -6.93 -11.46
CA LYS A 44 8.95 -7.80 -10.32
C LYS A 44 8.87 -6.96 -9.04
N LEU A 45 7.66 -6.81 -8.52
CA LEU A 45 7.41 -6.08 -7.29
C LEU A 45 6.70 -6.98 -6.28
N THR A 46 7.12 -6.90 -5.03
CA THR A 46 6.37 -7.51 -3.93
C THR A 46 5.10 -6.70 -3.66
N PRO A 47 4.09 -7.27 -2.97
CA PRO A 47 2.87 -6.51 -2.64
C PRO A 47 3.15 -5.18 -1.94
N ASN A 48 4.11 -5.14 -1.02
CA ASN A 48 4.49 -3.89 -0.35
C ASN A 48 5.10 -2.89 -1.33
N GLN A 49 5.93 -3.37 -2.24
CA GLN A 49 6.56 -2.52 -3.26
C GLN A 49 5.53 -1.96 -4.22
N GLU A 50 4.57 -2.76 -4.66
CA GLU A 50 3.45 -2.30 -5.50
C GLU A 50 2.63 -1.22 -4.79
N THR A 51 2.39 -1.40 -3.49
CA THR A 51 1.65 -0.42 -2.69
C THR A 51 2.36 0.94 -2.70
N ILE A 52 3.68 0.95 -2.56
CA ILE A 52 4.48 2.17 -2.63
C ILE A 52 4.35 2.82 -4.01
N VAL A 53 4.51 2.06 -5.07
CA VAL A 53 4.42 2.55 -6.44
C VAL A 53 3.03 3.14 -6.71
N ASN A 54 1.99 2.44 -6.33
CA ASN A 54 0.61 2.88 -6.52
C ASN A 54 0.33 4.17 -5.73
N ARG A 55 0.86 4.28 -4.52
CA ARG A 55 0.68 5.48 -3.70
C ARG A 55 1.39 6.69 -4.31
N LEU A 56 2.62 6.52 -4.79
CA LEU A 56 3.36 7.57 -5.45
C LEU A 56 2.69 8.00 -6.76
N LEU A 57 2.17 7.03 -7.50
CA LEU A 57 1.45 7.29 -8.75
C LEU A 57 0.19 8.11 -8.51
N ALA A 58 -0.53 7.82 -7.42
CA ALA A 58 -1.79 8.50 -7.08
C ALA A 58 -1.56 9.86 -6.41
N THR A 59 -0.37 10.13 -5.90
CA THR A 59 -0.09 11.36 -5.15
C THR A 59 0.32 12.48 -6.11
N ASN A 60 -0.36 13.61 -6.02
CA ASN A 60 0.03 14.82 -6.74
C ASN A 60 1.03 15.58 -5.86
N GLY A 61 2.30 15.61 -6.27
CA GLY A 61 3.35 16.26 -5.52
C GLY A 61 4.13 15.27 -4.66
N ILE A 62 4.44 15.68 -3.44
CA ILE A 62 5.32 14.91 -2.55
C ILE A 62 4.48 14.04 -1.62
N CYS A 63 4.79 12.74 -1.60
CA CYS A 63 4.23 11.81 -0.62
C CYS A 63 5.17 11.76 0.58
N SER A 64 4.70 12.15 1.76
CA SER A 64 5.54 12.16 2.95
C SER A 64 5.90 10.74 3.39
N LYS A 65 6.99 10.63 4.14
CA LYS A 65 7.42 9.34 4.70
C LYS A 65 6.35 8.76 5.62
N GLU A 66 5.68 9.62 6.38
CA GLU A 66 4.61 9.22 7.28
C GLU A 66 3.43 8.65 6.51
N GLN A 67 3.04 9.28 5.41
CA GLN A 67 1.95 8.79 4.56
C GLN A 67 2.27 7.43 3.95
N LEU A 68 3.48 7.23 3.45
CA LEU A 68 3.90 5.93 2.93
C LEU A 68 3.94 4.87 4.02
N TYR A 69 4.48 5.22 5.18
CA TYR A 69 4.57 4.31 6.31
C TYR A 69 3.18 3.87 6.77
N GLU A 70 2.25 4.82 6.91
CA GLU A 70 0.87 4.53 7.26
C GLU A 70 0.18 3.65 6.22
N THR A 71 0.38 3.94 4.95
CA THR A 71 -0.19 3.15 3.86
C THR A 71 0.25 1.68 3.93
N LEU A 72 1.51 1.44 4.28
CA LEU A 72 2.07 0.10 4.35
C LEU A 72 1.71 -0.63 5.64
N TYR A 73 1.72 0.05 6.77
CA TYR A 73 1.75 -0.60 8.08
C TYR A 73 0.60 -0.22 9.02
N LEU A 74 -0.34 0.60 8.57
CA LEU A 74 -1.44 1.06 9.43
C LEU A 74 -2.26 -0.09 10.01
N SER A 75 -2.52 -1.12 9.22
CA SER A 75 -3.34 -2.26 9.61
C SER A 75 -2.56 -3.41 10.24
N ARG A 76 -1.26 -3.27 10.40
CA ARG A 76 -0.40 -4.33 10.96
C ARG A 76 -0.15 -4.11 12.43
N GLU A 77 -0.19 -5.20 13.20
CA GLU A 77 0.16 -5.17 14.62
C GLU A 77 1.63 -4.82 14.83
N TYR A 78 2.49 -5.44 14.02
CA TYR A 78 3.92 -5.15 14.06
C TYR A 78 4.24 -4.02 13.09
N LYS A 79 4.76 -2.93 13.64
CA LYS A 79 5.20 -1.79 12.84
C LYS A 79 6.73 -1.77 12.86
N PRO A 80 7.38 -2.03 11.71
CA PRO A 80 8.83 -2.00 11.65
C PRO A 80 9.37 -0.58 11.84
N GLU A 81 10.67 -0.47 12.06
CA GLU A 81 11.32 0.83 12.17
C GLU A 81 11.18 1.63 10.87
N PRO A 82 11.07 2.96 10.94
CA PRO A 82 10.96 3.81 9.74
C PRO A 82 12.12 3.64 8.75
N ARG A 83 13.28 3.18 9.22
CA ARG A 83 14.44 2.85 8.37
C ARG A 83 14.09 1.87 7.27
N ILE A 84 13.21 0.92 7.56
CA ILE A 84 12.82 -0.11 6.60
C ILE A 84 12.13 0.49 5.40
N LEU A 85 11.41 1.60 5.59
CA LEU A 85 10.78 2.31 4.48
C LEU A 85 11.81 2.79 3.45
N HIS A 86 12.91 3.36 3.91
CA HIS A 86 14.01 3.80 3.02
C HIS A 86 14.58 2.64 2.21
N GLU A 87 14.81 1.51 2.87
CA GLU A 87 15.33 0.32 2.21
C GLU A 87 14.33 -0.19 1.17
N THR A 88 13.05 -0.22 1.51
CA THR A 88 12.01 -0.66 0.59
C THR A 88 11.91 0.25 -0.62
N VAL A 89 11.94 1.56 -0.42
CA VAL A 89 11.92 2.54 -1.51
C VAL A 89 13.15 2.40 -2.40
N ARG A 90 14.31 2.14 -1.80
CA ARG A 90 15.54 1.92 -2.53
C ARG A 90 15.44 0.71 -3.45
N VAL A 91 14.89 -0.39 -2.97
CA VAL A 91 14.68 -1.60 -3.76
C VAL A 91 13.70 -1.31 -4.90
N VAL A 92 12.59 -0.63 -4.61
CA VAL A 92 11.62 -0.23 -5.63
C VAL A 92 12.28 0.63 -6.70
N ARG A 93 13.08 1.61 -6.29
CA ARG A 93 13.80 2.48 -7.22
C ARG A 93 14.70 1.68 -8.15
N ASN A 94 15.43 0.70 -7.62
CA ASN A 94 16.31 -0.16 -8.41
C ASN A 94 15.52 -1.03 -9.38
N GLN A 95 14.34 -1.50 -9.00
CA GLN A 95 13.47 -2.29 -9.87
C GLN A 95 12.86 -1.46 -11.01
N LEU A 96 12.58 -0.19 -10.76
CA LEU A 96 11.95 0.69 -11.74
C LEU A 96 12.96 1.34 -12.69
N ARG A 97 14.20 1.50 -12.26
CA ARG A 97 15.23 2.19 -13.05
C ARG A 97 15.45 1.61 -14.44
N PRO A 98 15.52 0.28 -14.65
CA PRO A 98 15.68 -0.29 -15.99
C PRO A 98 14.55 0.05 -16.96
N HIS A 99 13.38 0.41 -16.43
CA HIS A 99 12.21 0.78 -17.22
C HIS A 99 12.10 2.28 -17.48
N GLY A 100 13.11 3.04 -17.04
CA GLY A 100 13.11 4.50 -17.20
C GLY A 100 12.20 5.23 -16.26
N ILE A 101 11.78 4.59 -15.16
CA ILE A 101 10.90 5.16 -14.17
C ILE A 101 11.74 5.56 -12.95
N GLU A 102 11.60 6.81 -12.52
CA GLU A 102 12.40 7.36 -11.45
C GLU A 102 11.53 7.76 -10.25
N ILE A 103 12.10 7.62 -9.06
CA ILE A 103 11.53 8.14 -7.82
C ILE A 103 12.52 9.13 -7.26
N GLU A 104 12.08 10.37 -7.05
CA GLU A 104 12.92 11.42 -6.48
C GLU A 104 12.73 11.48 -4.97
N THR A 105 13.84 11.65 -4.24
CA THR A 105 13.82 11.88 -2.81
C THR A 105 13.84 13.37 -2.55
N GLN A 106 12.86 13.85 -1.80
CA GLN A 106 12.83 15.25 -1.33
C GLN A 106 13.26 15.25 0.13
N PHE A 107 14.47 15.72 0.37
CA PHE A 107 15.05 15.70 1.71
C PHE A 107 14.17 16.40 2.73
N GLY A 108 13.90 15.72 3.84
CA GLY A 108 13.06 16.22 4.91
C GLY A 108 11.57 16.24 4.63
N LYS A 109 11.15 15.91 3.42
CA LYS A 109 9.73 15.94 3.04
C LYS A 109 9.17 14.58 2.67
N GLY A 110 9.83 13.83 1.81
CA GLY A 110 9.36 12.52 1.39
C GLY A 110 9.84 12.14 0.00
N TYR A 111 8.96 11.50 -0.76
CA TYR A 111 9.27 11.00 -2.10
C TYR A 111 8.27 11.53 -3.11
N THR A 112 8.72 11.69 -4.35
CA THR A 112 7.85 12.10 -5.44
C THR A 112 8.21 11.33 -6.71
N MET A 113 7.24 11.13 -7.58
CA MET A 113 7.45 10.49 -8.87
C MET A 113 7.22 11.54 -9.97
N PRO A 114 8.21 11.77 -10.85
CA PRO A 114 8.06 12.73 -11.93
C PRO A 114 6.89 12.36 -12.87
N ARG A 115 6.32 13.36 -13.51
CA ARG A 115 5.18 13.18 -14.43
C ARG A 115 5.49 12.19 -15.54
N GLU A 116 6.69 12.23 -16.10
CA GLU A 116 7.12 11.32 -17.15
C GLU A 116 7.15 9.88 -16.68
N SER A 117 7.65 9.66 -15.46
CA SER A 117 7.67 8.33 -14.84
C SER A 117 6.26 7.81 -14.60
N LYS A 118 5.36 8.67 -14.12
CA LYS A 118 3.94 8.31 -13.94
C LYS A 118 3.30 7.89 -15.26
N ALA A 119 3.58 8.61 -16.34
CA ALA A 119 3.04 8.29 -17.66
C ALA A 119 3.53 6.92 -18.14
N LYS A 120 4.80 6.60 -17.93
CA LYS A 120 5.38 5.30 -18.28
C LYS A 120 4.74 4.17 -17.49
N LEU A 121 4.51 4.36 -16.18
CA LEU A 121 3.85 3.38 -15.34
C LEU A 121 2.41 3.13 -15.78
N ARG A 122 1.67 4.19 -16.09
CA ARG A 122 0.29 4.07 -16.56
C ARG A 122 0.22 3.29 -17.87
N LYS A 123 1.17 3.50 -18.76
CA LYS A 123 1.28 2.75 -20.01
C LYS A 123 1.49 1.26 -19.74
N LEU A 124 2.39 0.92 -18.84
CA LEU A 124 2.65 -0.47 -18.45
C LEU A 124 1.41 -1.12 -17.85
N ALA A 125 0.71 -0.41 -16.97
CA ALA A 125 -0.50 -0.91 -16.36
C ALA A 125 -1.61 -1.18 -17.41
N ARG A 126 -1.73 -0.31 -18.40
CA ARG A 126 -2.69 -0.49 -19.50
C ARG A 126 -2.35 -1.70 -20.36
N SER A 127 -1.06 -1.90 -20.66
CA SER A 127 -0.61 -3.08 -21.40
C SER A 127 -0.95 -4.37 -20.66
N GLY A 128 -0.76 -4.38 -19.34
CA GLY A 128 -1.12 -5.53 -18.51
C GLY A 128 -2.62 -5.82 -18.52
N LYS A 129 -3.45 -4.78 -18.48
CA LYS A 129 -4.90 -4.94 -18.56
C LYS A 129 -5.35 -5.45 -19.92
N ARG A 130 -4.75 -4.97 -21.00
CA ARG A 130 -5.05 -5.44 -22.36
C ARG A 130 -4.74 -6.92 -22.53
N VAL A 131 -3.59 -7.34 -22.06
CA VAL A 131 -3.19 -8.75 -22.13
C VAL A 131 -4.10 -9.61 -21.26
N GLY A 132 -4.52 -9.10 -20.12
CA GLY A 132 -5.44 -9.81 -19.23
C GLY A 132 -6.88 -9.87 -19.73
N SER A 133 -7.28 -8.96 -20.61
CA SER A 133 -8.65 -8.92 -21.17
C SER A 133 -8.78 -9.66 -22.49
N ALA A 134 -7.68 -10.05 -23.04
CA ALA A 134 -7.67 -10.90 -24.24
C ALA A 134 -7.74 -12.36 -23.86
#